data_3642d89ccb45386b99369e51d3e782bb
#
_entry.id   3642d89ccb45386b99369e51d3e782bb
#
_cell.length_a   1.000
_cell.length_b   1.000
_cell.length_c   1.000
_cell.angle_alpha   90.00
_cell.angle_beta   90.00
_cell.angle_gamma   90.00
#
_symmetry.space_group_name_H-M   'P 1'
#
loop_
_entity.id
_entity.type
_entity.pdbx_description
1 polymer ?
#
loop_
_entity_poly.entity_id
_entity_poly.type
_entity_poly.pdbx_seq_one_letter_code
_entity_poly.pdbx_strand_id
1 'polypeptide(L)'
;MKRVVLLFAVLFGLSANAQSYVSISDINYVSPTDLAACDDTSAYLGQTVITRGVVVTPGNVTEVASGSVTGGARPFIFIQDTTVGGQSSPFAGIEVMGVYSSSTGSLQVPATFTQALPGDIVEVKGVVGEYNGSNQLSLADANSFSIVSTTTDPVVSDTITVGDLNDAQFVNNVTTGEQYEGSFVTLTDVTVTQVIPFSGNRVSFNIVDGNGNAMNVSDRFLAQKLSSWTTVNPNSPQTQGSFVPPVPGTFYNSISGVVRHDANGCTGDNGRGYEINPFAASHYDIGYAPPYIANFERDPSIPTSNQDVEIVCTITDFDGSVDSVAFVWSAIDTQSVANFTVAPMTLVTGTTDEFEFEIPQQANGTLVRYYIYAKDDDGNESYLPSKPINQAAPNFDFYTVRDNGLIIPDIQFTYNSNGASPLNG
;
A
#
# COMPACT_ATOMS: atom_id res chain seq x y z
N MET A 1 -1.58 52.07 73.48
CA MET A 1 -1.16 51.89 72.07
C MET A 1 -1.31 50.43 71.70
N LYS A 2 -2.38 50.06 70.99
CA LYS A 2 -2.56 48.67 70.53
C LYS A 2 -2.00 48.58 69.12
N ARG A 3 -1.00 47.74 68.90
CA ARG A 3 -0.45 47.43 67.59
C ARG A 3 -1.31 46.38 66.91
N VAL A 4 -1.92 46.71 65.79
CA VAL A 4 -2.63 45.78 64.88
C VAL A 4 -1.55 45.26 63.94
N VAL A 5 -1.32 43.95 63.96
CA VAL A 5 -0.49 43.25 63.00
C VAL A 5 -1.44 42.75 61.89
N LEU A 6 -1.31 43.32 60.71
CA LEU A 6 -2.01 42.88 59.48
C LEU A 6 -1.26 41.70 58.87
N LEU A 7 -1.84 40.50 58.92
CA LEU A 7 -1.28 39.30 58.26
C LEU A 7 -1.77 39.30 56.81
N PHE A 8 -0.88 39.58 55.85
CA PHE A 8 -1.15 39.40 54.42
C PHE A 8 -1.01 37.89 54.09
N ALA A 9 -2.12 37.19 53.87
CA ALA A 9 -2.11 35.88 53.29
C ALA A 9 -2.01 36.02 51.77
N VAL A 10 -0.84 35.67 51.23
CA VAL A 10 -0.61 35.54 49.77
C VAL A 10 -1.21 34.17 49.37
N LEU A 11 -2.39 34.18 48.78
CA LEU A 11 -2.92 33.03 48.09
C LEU A 11 -2.15 32.83 46.78
N PHE A 12 -1.20 31.89 46.76
CA PHE A 12 -0.70 31.33 45.51
C PHE A 12 -1.83 30.48 44.93
N GLY A 13 -2.55 31.01 43.95
CA GLY A 13 -3.41 30.24 43.09
C GLY A 13 -2.58 29.30 42.28
N LEU A 14 -2.52 28.04 42.69
CA LEU A 14 -2.11 26.94 41.82
C LEU A 14 -3.18 26.83 40.72
N SER A 15 -2.92 27.45 39.57
CA SER A 15 -3.64 27.14 38.35
C SER A 15 -3.28 25.72 37.99
N ALA A 16 -4.03 24.75 38.48
CA ALA A 16 -4.05 23.43 37.89
C ALA A 16 -4.62 23.65 36.46
N ASN A 17 -3.75 23.70 35.48
CA ASN A 17 -4.17 23.52 34.10
C ASN A 17 -4.79 22.11 34.03
N ALA A 18 -6.09 22.04 34.23
CA ALA A 18 -6.84 20.85 33.87
C ALA A 18 -6.66 20.70 32.36
N GLN A 19 -5.78 19.79 31.95
CA GLN A 19 -5.58 19.44 30.57
C GLN A 19 -6.90 18.86 30.09
N SER A 20 -7.64 19.57 29.24
CA SER A 20 -8.94 19.16 28.73
C SER A 20 -8.74 18.07 27.68
N TYR A 21 -9.62 17.08 27.70
CA TYR A 21 -9.75 16.13 26.61
C TYR A 21 -10.24 16.88 25.36
N VAL A 22 -9.61 16.55 24.22
CA VAL A 22 -10.02 17.01 22.89
C VAL A 22 -10.44 15.76 22.12
N SER A 23 -11.62 15.77 21.49
CA SER A 23 -12.03 14.65 20.63
C SER A 23 -11.12 14.54 19.41
N ILE A 24 -11.00 13.36 18.82
CA ILE A 24 -10.24 13.19 17.56
C ILE A 24 -10.90 14.02 16.47
N SER A 25 -12.24 14.03 16.44
CA SER A 25 -13.00 14.83 15.47
C SER A 25 -12.73 16.33 15.61
N ASP A 26 -12.52 16.87 16.81
CA ASP A 26 -12.13 18.27 16.99
C ASP A 26 -10.68 18.53 16.54
N ILE A 27 -9.78 17.57 16.78
CA ILE A 27 -8.37 17.69 16.35
C ILE A 27 -8.25 17.79 14.85
N ASN A 28 -9.01 16.96 14.11
CA ASN A 28 -8.94 16.87 12.65
C ASN A 28 -9.91 17.80 11.92
N TYR A 29 -10.85 18.42 12.62
CA TYR A 29 -11.86 19.26 11.98
C TYR A 29 -11.23 20.42 11.23
N VAL A 30 -11.56 20.51 9.95
CA VAL A 30 -11.25 21.64 9.07
C VAL A 30 -12.56 22.24 8.56
N SER A 31 -12.65 23.56 8.53
CA SER A 31 -13.88 24.20 8.08
C SER A 31 -14.11 23.99 6.57
N PRO A 32 -15.37 23.92 6.09
CA PRO A 32 -15.64 23.85 4.65
C PRO A 32 -15.04 25.00 3.83
N THR A 33 -14.83 26.14 4.44
CA THR A 33 -14.21 27.31 3.79
C THR A 33 -12.72 27.10 3.59
N ASP A 34 -12.05 26.52 4.59
CA ASP A 34 -10.61 26.24 4.52
C ASP A 34 -10.35 25.08 3.54
N LEU A 35 -11.15 24.02 3.60
CA LEU A 35 -11.10 22.92 2.63
C LEU A 35 -11.31 23.41 1.19
N ALA A 36 -12.27 24.32 0.97
CA ALA A 36 -12.49 24.91 -0.35
C ALA A 36 -11.32 25.82 -0.81
N ALA A 37 -10.53 26.32 0.13
CA ALA A 37 -9.29 27.05 -0.13
C ALA A 37 -8.05 26.14 -0.21
N CYS A 38 -8.25 24.80 -0.13
CA CYS A 38 -7.19 23.79 -0.09
C CYS A 38 -6.25 23.92 1.12
N ASP A 39 -6.80 24.30 2.25
CA ASP A 39 -6.12 24.32 3.55
C ASP A 39 -6.78 23.26 4.44
N ASP A 40 -6.05 22.16 4.69
CA ASP A 40 -6.44 21.02 5.51
C ASP A 40 -5.75 21.02 6.89
N THR A 41 -5.10 22.13 7.23
CA THR A 41 -4.30 22.26 8.45
C THR A 41 -5.17 22.20 9.71
N SER A 42 -4.84 21.28 10.63
CA SER A 42 -5.48 21.21 11.94
C SER A 42 -5.28 22.46 12.79
N ALA A 43 -6.35 22.97 13.41
CA ALA A 43 -6.27 24.07 14.37
C ALA A 43 -5.41 23.73 15.62
N TYR A 44 -5.13 22.45 15.85
CA TYR A 44 -4.30 21.96 16.97
C TYR A 44 -2.86 21.66 16.56
N LEU A 45 -2.45 21.95 15.33
CA LEU A 45 -1.09 21.68 14.87
C LEU A 45 -0.03 22.24 15.84
N GLY A 46 0.91 21.39 16.26
CA GLY A 46 1.97 21.71 17.22
C GLY A 46 1.55 21.72 18.70
N GLN A 47 0.27 21.56 19.00
CA GLN A 47 -0.24 21.53 20.37
C GLN A 47 -0.16 20.13 20.98
N THR A 48 0.03 20.07 22.30
CA THR A 48 -0.08 18.82 23.08
C THR A 48 -1.50 18.66 23.56
N VAL A 49 -2.14 17.56 23.15
CA VAL A 49 -3.52 17.24 23.52
C VAL A 49 -3.59 15.92 24.28
N ILE A 50 -4.70 15.70 25.00
CA ILE A 50 -5.10 14.38 25.49
C ILE A 50 -6.40 14.02 24.77
N THR A 51 -6.41 12.84 24.16
CA THR A 51 -7.60 12.31 23.48
C THR A 51 -7.84 10.86 23.86
N ARG A 52 -9.03 10.36 23.55
CA ARG A 52 -9.39 8.94 23.62
C ARG A 52 -9.98 8.51 22.31
N GLY A 53 -9.74 7.24 21.94
CA GLY A 53 -10.33 6.64 20.77
C GLY A 53 -10.34 5.13 20.88
N VAL A 54 -11.12 4.48 20.03
CA VAL A 54 -11.14 3.03 19.87
C VAL A 54 -10.02 2.64 18.91
N VAL A 55 -9.22 1.67 19.28
CA VAL A 55 -8.14 1.12 18.42
C VAL A 55 -8.76 0.46 17.20
N VAL A 56 -8.29 0.85 16.02
CA VAL A 56 -8.67 0.30 14.72
C VAL A 56 -7.67 -0.75 14.28
N THR A 57 -6.37 -0.42 14.34
CA THR A 57 -5.31 -1.30 13.83
C THR A 57 -4.51 -1.89 14.98
N PRO A 58 -4.18 -3.20 14.93
CA PRO A 58 -3.37 -3.82 15.98
C PRO A 58 -2.00 -3.15 16.12
N GLY A 59 -1.53 -2.94 17.35
CA GLY A 59 -0.26 -2.29 17.65
C GLY A 59 0.99 -3.10 17.29
N ASN A 60 0.83 -4.37 16.92
CA ASN A 60 1.92 -5.29 16.61
C ASN A 60 2.09 -5.59 15.10
N VAL A 61 1.32 -4.97 14.22
CA VAL A 61 1.36 -5.27 12.77
C VAL A 61 1.87 -4.10 11.92
N THR A 62 2.41 -3.06 12.57
CA THR A 62 2.77 -1.83 11.87
C THR A 62 4.07 -1.24 12.38
N GLU A 63 4.92 -0.83 11.46
CA GLU A 63 6.09 0.00 11.74
C GLU A 63 6.48 0.81 10.51
N VAL A 64 6.95 2.02 10.75
CA VAL A 64 7.57 2.87 9.72
C VAL A 64 9.06 2.91 9.93
N ALA A 65 9.84 2.68 8.86
CA ALA A 65 11.28 2.87 8.93
C ALA A 65 11.61 4.30 9.37
N SER A 66 12.47 4.45 10.37
CA SER A 66 12.92 5.74 10.83
C SER A 66 14.24 6.09 10.15
N GLY A 67 14.24 7.08 9.24
CA GLY A 67 15.44 7.57 8.55
C GLY A 67 16.48 8.18 9.49
N SER A 68 16.11 8.50 10.73
CA SER A 68 16.99 9.09 11.75
C SER A 68 17.75 8.06 12.57
N VAL A 69 17.43 6.77 12.43
CA VAL A 69 18.07 5.66 13.16
C VAL A 69 18.36 4.54 12.20
N THR A 70 19.62 4.17 12.07
CA THR A 70 20.04 3.00 11.29
C THR A 70 19.38 1.74 11.87
N GLY A 71 18.51 1.10 11.10
CA GLY A 71 17.74 -0.07 11.53
C GLY A 71 16.63 0.26 12.53
N GLY A 72 16.24 1.54 12.67
CA GLY A 72 15.14 1.96 13.53
C GLY A 72 13.80 1.92 12.82
N ALA A 73 12.76 1.60 13.57
CA ALA A 73 11.37 1.68 13.12
C ALA A 73 10.51 2.33 14.20
N ARG A 74 9.45 2.99 13.79
CA ARG A 74 8.46 3.59 14.69
C ARG A 74 7.17 2.80 14.55
N PRO A 75 6.66 2.16 15.61
CA PRO A 75 5.33 1.58 15.61
C PRO A 75 4.29 2.69 15.59
N PHE A 76 3.17 2.42 14.94
CA PHE A 76 2.03 3.31 14.90
C PHE A 76 0.74 2.48 14.96
N ILE A 77 -0.33 3.11 15.37
CA ILE A 77 -1.70 2.58 15.31
C ILE A 77 -2.64 3.66 14.82
N PHE A 78 -3.80 3.26 14.34
CA PHE A 78 -4.92 4.17 14.12
C PHE A 78 -5.95 3.98 15.22
N ILE A 79 -6.47 5.10 15.71
CA ILE A 79 -7.58 5.16 16.68
C ILE A 79 -8.69 6.04 16.12
N GLN A 80 -9.92 5.81 16.55
CA GLN A 80 -11.06 6.48 15.97
C GLN A 80 -12.12 6.80 17.04
N ASP A 81 -12.72 7.99 16.94
CA ASP A 81 -13.95 8.31 17.69
C ASP A 81 -15.09 7.48 17.11
N THR A 82 -15.89 6.86 17.98
CA THR A 82 -17.06 6.10 17.55
C THR A 82 -18.30 6.52 18.30
N THR A 83 -19.42 6.38 17.62
CA THR A 83 -20.76 6.45 18.23
C THR A 83 -21.23 5.06 18.64
N VAL A 84 -22.46 4.96 19.16
CA VAL A 84 -23.07 3.67 19.50
C VAL A 84 -23.11 2.77 18.25
N GLY A 85 -22.69 1.51 18.41
CA GLY A 85 -22.63 0.53 17.32
C GLY A 85 -21.36 0.61 16.47
N GLY A 86 -20.33 1.33 16.93
CA GLY A 86 -19.01 1.40 16.24
C GLY A 86 -18.99 2.29 15.00
N GLN A 87 -20.06 3.05 14.74
CA GLN A 87 -20.12 3.96 13.58
C GLN A 87 -19.19 5.15 13.76
N SER A 88 -18.57 5.61 12.67
CA SER A 88 -17.70 6.76 12.65
C SER A 88 -18.48 8.08 12.57
N SER A 89 -17.86 9.14 13.08
CA SER A 89 -18.20 10.53 12.77
C SER A 89 -17.26 11.08 11.71
N PRO A 90 -17.61 12.13 10.98
CA PRO A 90 -16.64 12.84 10.15
C PRO A 90 -15.41 13.28 10.97
N PHE A 91 -14.22 13.22 10.38
CA PHE A 91 -12.95 13.59 11.01
C PHE A 91 -12.54 12.75 12.24
N ALA A 92 -13.09 11.54 12.37
CA ALA A 92 -12.99 10.75 13.60
C ALA A 92 -11.71 9.92 13.73
N GLY A 93 -10.93 9.75 12.69
CA GLY A 93 -9.75 8.87 12.66
C GLY A 93 -8.44 9.63 12.81
N ILE A 94 -7.44 9.07 13.54
CA ILE A 94 -6.10 9.67 13.61
C ILE A 94 -5.02 8.60 13.79
N GLU A 95 -3.85 8.85 13.18
CA GLU A 95 -2.65 8.04 13.38
C GLU A 95 -1.94 8.42 14.69
N VAL A 96 -1.61 7.44 15.51
CA VAL A 96 -0.80 7.61 16.73
C VAL A 96 0.57 7.01 16.52
N MET A 97 1.61 7.82 16.58
CA MET A 97 3.01 7.46 16.36
C MET A 97 3.75 7.26 17.67
N GLY A 98 4.54 6.17 17.75
CA GLY A 98 5.45 5.94 18.86
C GLY A 98 6.48 7.06 19.03
N VAL A 99 6.92 7.28 20.27
CA VAL A 99 7.96 8.26 20.60
C VAL A 99 9.30 7.83 20.01
N TYR A 100 9.95 8.77 19.36
CA TYR A 100 11.33 8.63 18.93
C TYR A 100 12.27 9.46 19.82
N SER A 101 13.27 8.83 20.43
CA SER A 101 14.33 9.55 21.16
C SER A 101 15.56 9.69 20.28
N SER A 102 15.85 10.92 19.84
CA SER A 102 17.06 11.24 19.08
C SER A 102 18.35 11.09 19.88
N SER A 103 18.27 11.12 21.22
CA SER A 103 19.44 11.06 22.10
C SER A 103 19.92 9.62 22.41
N THR A 104 19.02 8.65 22.36
CA THR A 104 19.34 7.23 22.66
C THR A 104 19.28 6.33 21.44
N GLY A 105 18.74 6.82 20.33
CA GLY A 105 18.50 6.01 19.13
C GLY A 105 17.47 4.89 19.33
N SER A 106 16.77 4.86 20.47
CA SER A 106 15.79 3.84 20.81
C SER A 106 14.38 4.37 20.75
N LEU A 107 13.48 3.56 20.22
CA LEU A 107 12.04 3.76 20.34
C LEU A 107 11.62 3.57 21.79
N GLN A 108 10.96 4.58 22.32
CA GLN A 108 10.32 4.50 23.62
C GLN A 108 8.81 4.46 23.39
N VAL A 109 8.27 3.25 23.30
CA VAL A 109 6.83 3.04 23.37
C VAL A 109 6.51 2.23 24.62
N PRO A 110 5.39 2.52 25.30
CA PRO A 110 4.89 1.65 26.35
C PRO A 110 4.67 0.24 25.80
N ALA A 111 4.92 -0.79 26.60
CA ALA A 111 4.61 -2.16 26.21
C ALA A 111 3.12 -2.33 25.83
N THR A 112 2.23 -1.58 26.44
CA THR A 112 0.81 -1.53 26.15
C THR A 112 0.50 -1.07 24.73
N PHE A 113 1.37 -0.26 24.11
CA PHE A 113 1.17 0.21 22.73
C PHE A 113 1.19 -0.96 21.73
N THR A 114 2.18 -1.85 21.83
CA THR A 114 2.28 -3.02 20.95
C THR A 114 1.30 -4.13 21.31
N GLN A 115 0.63 -4.04 22.46
CA GLN A 115 -0.41 -4.97 22.91
C GLN A 115 -1.81 -4.51 22.57
N ALA A 116 -1.98 -3.27 22.12
CA ALA A 116 -3.29 -2.72 21.77
C ALA A 116 -3.93 -3.50 20.61
N LEU A 117 -5.20 -3.83 20.77
CA LEU A 117 -5.99 -4.62 19.83
C LEU A 117 -7.21 -3.81 19.36
N PRO A 118 -7.76 -4.09 18.17
CA PRO A 118 -9.01 -3.50 17.74
C PRO A 118 -10.12 -3.67 18.77
N GLY A 119 -10.81 -2.56 19.09
CA GLY A 119 -11.82 -2.51 20.13
C GLY A 119 -11.30 -2.07 21.50
N ASP A 120 -9.99 -1.98 21.73
CA ASP A 120 -9.48 -1.33 22.96
C ASP A 120 -9.74 0.17 22.91
N ILE A 121 -10.22 0.73 24.02
CA ILE A 121 -10.31 2.17 24.22
C ILE A 121 -9.02 2.64 24.86
N VAL A 122 -8.33 3.52 24.17
CA VAL A 122 -7.03 4.04 24.62
C VAL A 122 -7.11 5.52 24.95
N GLU A 123 -6.31 5.93 25.93
CA GLU A 123 -6.02 7.34 26.21
C GLU A 123 -4.62 7.66 25.73
N VAL A 124 -4.53 8.73 24.96
CA VAL A 124 -3.30 9.17 24.29
C VAL A 124 -3.02 10.62 24.64
N LYS A 125 -1.80 10.91 25.11
CA LYS A 125 -1.27 12.26 25.21
C LYS A 125 -0.21 12.44 24.12
N GLY A 126 -0.45 13.33 23.17
CA GLY A 126 0.44 13.48 22.01
C GLY A 126 0.51 14.91 21.52
N VAL A 127 1.55 15.17 20.74
CA VAL A 127 1.69 16.41 19.97
C VAL A 127 1.05 16.21 18.61
N VAL A 128 0.12 17.06 18.25
CA VAL A 128 -0.50 17.06 16.92
C VAL A 128 0.54 17.51 15.90
N GLY A 129 0.77 16.69 14.92
CA GLY A 129 1.68 16.94 13.81
C GLY A 129 1.01 16.58 12.48
N GLU A 130 1.68 16.94 11.41
CA GLU A 130 1.28 16.59 10.06
C GLU A 130 2.47 15.97 9.32
N TYR A 131 2.19 14.98 8.49
CA TYR A 131 3.19 14.37 7.62
C TYR A 131 2.58 14.01 6.26
N ASN A 132 3.03 14.66 5.21
CA ASN A 132 2.51 14.54 3.84
C ASN A 132 0.98 14.76 3.76
N GLY A 133 0.47 15.77 4.44
CA GLY A 133 -0.96 16.07 4.51
C GLY A 133 -1.71 15.27 5.59
N SER A 134 -1.18 14.16 6.10
CA SER A 134 -1.87 13.38 7.14
C SER A 134 -1.60 13.91 8.54
N ASN A 135 -2.67 14.13 9.28
CA ASN A 135 -2.62 14.44 10.71
C ASN A 135 -2.17 13.23 11.53
N GLN A 136 -1.32 13.46 12.51
CA GLN A 136 -0.84 12.41 13.40
C GLN A 136 -0.61 12.93 14.84
N LEU A 137 -0.75 12.04 15.80
CA LEU A 137 -0.37 12.27 17.19
C LEU A 137 0.96 11.59 17.48
N SER A 138 2.01 12.37 17.69
CA SER A 138 3.27 11.82 18.22
C SER A 138 3.18 11.76 19.74
N LEU A 139 3.34 10.56 20.36
CA LEU A 139 3.31 10.40 21.81
C LEU A 139 4.27 11.40 22.48
N ALA A 140 3.82 12.05 23.53
CA ALA A 140 4.63 13.05 24.23
C ALA A 140 5.81 12.41 25.00
N ASP A 141 5.60 11.22 25.56
CA ASP A 141 6.59 10.41 26.28
C ASP A 141 6.14 8.95 26.40
N ALA A 142 6.97 8.11 27.04
CA ALA A 142 6.70 6.68 27.21
C ALA A 142 5.48 6.36 28.11
N ASN A 143 4.93 7.31 28.84
CA ASN A 143 3.75 7.13 29.71
C ASN A 143 2.49 7.74 29.07
N SER A 144 2.60 8.19 27.85
CA SER A 144 1.55 8.95 27.15
C SER A 144 0.54 8.07 26.41
N PHE A 145 0.52 6.76 26.70
CA PHE A 145 -0.41 5.81 26.12
C PHE A 145 -0.87 4.79 27.15
N SER A 146 -2.15 4.60 27.28
CA SER A 146 -2.73 3.56 28.15
C SER A 146 -4.01 2.97 27.58
N ILE A 147 -4.22 1.67 27.76
CA ILE A 147 -5.49 1.00 27.49
C ILE A 147 -6.38 1.27 28.72
N VAL A 148 -7.52 1.92 28.49
CA VAL A 148 -8.46 2.32 29.56
C VAL A 148 -9.51 1.25 29.78
N SER A 149 -10.02 0.69 28.68
CA SER A 149 -11.07 -0.36 28.69
C SER A 149 -11.13 -0.98 27.29
N THR A 150 -12.03 -1.95 27.09
CA THR A 150 -12.35 -2.54 25.78
C THR A 150 -13.83 -2.33 25.52
N THR A 151 -14.20 -1.96 24.31
CA THR A 151 -15.59 -1.84 23.89
C THR A 151 -16.13 -3.16 23.33
N THR A 152 -17.45 -3.35 23.45
CA THR A 152 -18.18 -4.41 22.75
C THR A 152 -18.55 -4.02 21.31
N ASP A 153 -18.43 -2.74 20.98
CA ASP A 153 -18.73 -2.16 19.68
C ASP A 153 -17.41 -1.69 19.00
N PRO A 154 -16.66 -2.60 18.35
CA PRO A 154 -15.46 -2.22 17.61
C PRO A 154 -15.83 -1.28 16.45
N VAL A 155 -14.84 -0.56 15.93
CA VAL A 155 -15.04 0.32 14.78
C VAL A 155 -15.56 -0.48 13.59
N VAL A 156 -16.63 0.00 12.99
CA VAL A 156 -17.20 -0.52 11.74
C VAL A 156 -16.73 0.38 10.59
N SER A 157 -16.32 -0.20 9.49
CA SER A 157 -15.88 0.57 8.32
C SER A 157 -17.06 1.29 7.65
N ASP A 158 -16.84 2.54 7.26
CA ASP A 158 -17.80 3.28 6.44
C ASP A 158 -17.62 2.89 4.97
N THR A 159 -18.71 2.58 4.28
CA THR A 159 -18.66 2.33 2.82
C THR A 159 -18.69 3.66 2.09
N ILE A 160 -17.64 3.93 1.31
CA ILE A 160 -17.45 5.15 0.54
C ILE A 160 -17.01 4.81 -0.89
N THR A 161 -17.00 5.79 -1.79
CA THR A 161 -16.49 5.64 -3.15
C THR A 161 -15.06 6.15 -3.28
N VAL A 162 -14.34 5.68 -4.31
CA VAL A 162 -13.01 6.24 -4.62
C VAL A 162 -13.15 7.72 -4.97
N GLY A 163 -14.23 8.12 -5.65
CA GLY A 163 -14.51 9.50 -6.01
C GLY A 163 -14.74 10.46 -4.84
N ASP A 164 -15.11 9.95 -3.65
CA ASP A 164 -15.15 10.76 -2.42
C ASP A 164 -13.76 11.22 -2.00
N LEU A 165 -12.73 10.46 -2.37
CA LEU A 165 -11.34 10.67 -1.96
C LEU A 165 -10.48 11.28 -3.07
N ASN A 166 -10.49 10.71 -4.28
CA ASN A 166 -9.63 11.13 -5.39
C ASN A 166 -10.41 11.16 -6.71
N ASP A 167 -9.89 11.90 -7.68
CA ASP A 167 -10.34 11.85 -9.07
C ASP A 167 -9.58 10.79 -9.91
N ALA A 168 -9.82 10.79 -11.22
CA ALA A 168 -9.19 9.85 -12.17
C ALA A 168 -7.67 10.08 -12.36
N GLN A 169 -7.12 11.17 -11.90
CA GLN A 169 -5.70 11.53 -11.96
C GLN A 169 -5.01 11.44 -10.59
N PHE A 170 -5.65 10.79 -9.61
CA PHE A 170 -5.19 10.72 -8.23
C PHE A 170 -5.14 12.07 -7.51
N VAL A 171 -5.80 13.11 -8.05
CA VAL A 171 -5.91 14.39 -7.36
C VAL A 171 -6.92 14.24 -6.23
N ASN A 172 -6.50 14.57 -5.02
CA ASN A 172 -7.33 14.43 -3.84
C ASN A 172 -8.50 15.43 -3.80
N ASN A 173 -9.69 14.91 -3.51
CA ASN A 173 -10.90 15.67 -3.28
C ASN A 173 -10.97 16.10 -1.81
N VAL A 174 -10.18 17.10 -1.41
CA VAL A 174 -10.05 17.53 -0.01
C VAL A 174 -11.41 17.86 0.62
N THR A 175 -12.32 18.48 -0.13
CA THR A 175 -13.65 18.88 0.40
C THR A 175 -14.54 17.71 0.82
N THR A 176 -14.34 16.53 0.24
CA THR A 176 -15.13 15.32 0.56
C THR A 176 -14.29 14.24 1.23
N GLY A 177 -12.99 14.18 0.95
CA GLY A 177 -12.09 13.14 1.42
C GLY A 177 -11.52 13.38 2.80
N GLU A 178 -11.26 14.65 3.17
CA GLU A 178 -10.58 15.00 4.43
C GLU A 178 -11.31 14.43 5.66
N GLN A 179 -12.63 14.40 5.65
CA GLN A 179 -13.43 13.84 6.75
C GLN A 179 -13.18 12.34 7.00
N TYR A 180 -12.57 11.62 6.05
CA TYR A 180 -12.26 10.19 6.15
C TYR A 180 -10.78 9.93 6.47
N GLU A 181 -9.94 10.97 6.54
CA GLU A 181 -8.55 10.80 6.91
C GLU A 181 -8.42 10.10 8.28
N GLY A 182 -7.53 9.11 8.35
CA GLY A 182 -7.34 8.28 9.55
C GLY A 182 -8.47 7.30 9.85
N SER A 183 -9.58 7.35 9.11
CA SER A 183 -10.76 6.51 9.36
C SER A 183 -10.69 5.17 8.64
N PHE A 184 -11.35 4.16 9.21
CA PHE A 184 -11.52 2.84 8.63
C PHE A 184 -12.70 2.85 7.65
N VAL A 185 -12.40 2.58 6.39
CA VAL A 185 -13.39 2.61 5.30
C VAL A 185 -13.38 1.33 4.48
N THR A 186 -14.42 1.15 3.68
CA THR A 186 -14.57 0.10 2.67
C THR A 186 -14.89 0.73 1.31
N LEU A 187 -14.08 0.41 0.32
CA LEU A 187 -14.33 0.70 -1.10
C LEU A 187 -14.93 -0.53 -1.76
N THR A 188 -15.94 -0.38 -2.61
CA THR A 188 -16.56 -1.50 -3.31
C THR A 188 -16.34 -1.40 -4.82
N ASP A 189 -16.43 -2.55 -5.50
CA ASP A 189 -16.45 -2.67 -6.96
C ASP A 189 -15.25 -1.98 -7.63
N VAL A 190 -14.03 -2.35 -7.20
CA VAL A 190 -12.80 -1.74 -7.69
C VAL A 190 -11.93 -2.74 -8.45
N THR A 191 -11.28 -2.26 -9.51
CA THR A 191 -10.42 -3.07 -10.38
C THR A 191 -8.97 -2.62 -10.30
N VAL A 192 -8.04 -3.57 -10.20
CA VAL A 192 -6.58 -3.30 -10.22
C VAL A 192 -6.15 -2.86 -11.60
N THR A 193 -5.46 -1.73 -11.67
CA THR A 193 -4.92 -1.18 -12.92
C THR A 193 -3.42 -1.34 -13.06
N GLN A 194 -2.68 -1.30 -11.96
CA GLN A 194 -1.23 -1.35 -11.97
C GLN A 194 -0.68 -1.88 -10.65
N VAL A 195 0.36 -2.70 -10.70
CA VAL A 195 1.15 -3.12 -9.53
C VAL A 195 2.48 -2.36 -9.54
N ILE A 196 2.88 -1.81 -8.40
CA ILE A 196 4.01 -0.89 -8.25
C ILE A 196 5.00 -1.48 -7.23
N PRO A 197 6.08 -2.12 -7.69
CA PRO A 197 7.13 -2.58 -6.79
C PRO A 197 8.02 -1.42 -6.32
N PHE A 198 8.48 -1.51 -5.06
CA PHE A 198 9.42 -0.56 -4.47
C PHE A 198 10.68 -1.25 -3.98
N SER A 199 11.70 -0.44 -3.69
CA SER A 199 12.89 -0.92 -2.99
C SER A 199 12.55 -1.54 -1.64
N GLY A 200 13.33 -2.53 -1.21
CA GLY A 200 13.10 -3.23 0.06
C GLY A 200 12.01 -4.31 -0.01
N ASN A 201 11.75 -4.87 -1.19
CA ASN A 201 10.75 -5.92 -1.42
C ASN A 201 9.35 -5.49 -0.96
N ARG A 202 8.98 -4.29 -1.31
CA ARG A 202 7.68 -3.67 -1.02
C ARG A 202 6.86 -3.56 -2.29
N VAL A 203 5.54 -3.56 -2.15
CA VAL A 203 4.61 -3.45 -3.27
C VAL A 203 3.37 -2.66 -2.87
N SER A 204 2.93 -1.76 -3.75
CA SER A 204 1.57 -1.20 -3.73
C SER A 204 0.90 -1.45 -5.08
N PHE A 205 -0.37 -1.13 -5.18
CA PHE A 205 -1.07 -1.24 -6.46
C PHE A 205 -2.13 -0.15 -6.58
N ASN A 206 -2.48 0.18 -7.81
CA ASN A 206 -3.52 1.15 -8.11
C ASN A 206 -4.81 0.45 -8.48
N ILE A 207 -5.92 1.02 -8.04
CA ILE A 207 -7.29 0.59 -8.34
C ILE A 207 -8.07 1.72 -8.98
N VAL A 208 -9.12 1.37 -9.70
CA VAL A 208 -10.13 2.30 -10.22
C VAL A 208 -11.53 1.81 -9.88
N ASP A 209 -12.46 2.74 -9.64
CA ASP A 209 -13.89 2.45 -9.55
C ASP A 209 -14.57 2.45 -10.94
N GLY A 210 -15.86 2.10 -10.97
CA GLY A 210 -16.66 2.10 -12.20
C GLY A 210 -16.81 3.47 -12.87
N ASN A 211 -16.49 4.57 -12.19
CA ASN A 211 -16.50 5.94 -12.71
C ASN A 211 -15.14 6.38 -13.25
N GLY A 212 -14.09 5.56 -13.06
CA GLY A 212 -12.74 5.83 -13.48
C GLY A 212 -11.91 6.62 -12.45
N ASN A 213 -12.42 6.88 -11.25
CA ASN A 213 -11.64 7.51 -10.18
C ASN A 213 -10.57 6.52 -9.68
N ALA A 214 -9.39 7.02 -9.37
CA ALA A 214 -8.22 6.20 -9.11
C ALA A 214 -7.67 6.38 -7.69
N MET A 215 -7.17 5.29 -7.10
CA MET A 215 -6.57 5.29 -5.78
C MET A 215 -5.40 4.32 -5.66
N ASN A 216 -4.45 4.62 -4.79
CA ASN A 216 -3.39 3.69 -4.43
C ASN A 216 -3.79 2.86 -3.20
N VAL A 217 -3.58 1.55 -3.28
CA VAL A 217 -3.63 0.62 -2.14
C VAL A 217 -2.21 0.47 -1.62
N SER A 218 -1.93 1.06 -0.48
CA SER A 218 -0.57 1.25 0.03
C SER A 218 -0.12 0.12 0.94
N ASP A 219 1.18 -0.18 0.94
CA ASP A 219 1.80 -1.29 1.66
C ASP A 219 2.23 -0.94 3.11
N ARG A 220 1.48 -0.09 3.79
CA ARG A 220 1.87 0.38 5.11
C ARG A 220 1.89 -0.72 6.17
N PHE A 221 0.99 -1.69 6.07
CA PHE A 221 0.80 -2.76 7.05
C PHE A 221 1.40 -4.11 6.60
N LEU A 222 1.61 -5.00 7.57
CA LEU A 222 2.15 -6.35 7.34
C LEU A 222 1.28 -7.17 6.38
N ALA A 223 -0.04 -6.95 6.38
CA ALA A 223 -0.98 -7.62 5.48
C ALA A 223 -0.66 -7.44 3.99
N GLN A 224 0.10 -6.41 3.62
CA GLN A 224 0.52 -6.14 2.24
C GLN A 224 2.05 -6.24 2.06
N LYS A 225 2.74 -6.98 2.91
CA LYS A 225 4.19 -7.23 2.75
C LYS A 225 4.43 -8.56 2.05
N LEU A 226 5.31 -8.55 1.05
CA LEU A 226 5.74 -9.75 0.32
C LEU A 226 6.43 -10.75 1.23
N SER A 227 6.46 -12.03 0.85
CA SER A 227 7.21 -13.07 1.56
C SER A 227 8.71 -12.80 1.62
N SER A 228 9.25 -12.06 0.64
CA SER A 228 10.65 -11.62 0.61
C SER A 228 10.94 -10.38 1.45
N TRP A 229 9.90 -9.69 1.98
CA TRP A 229 10.09 -8.57 2.89
C TRP A 229 10.53 -9.06 4.27
N THR A 230 11.49 -8.39 4.85
CA THR A 230 11.95 -8.63 6.22
C THR A 230 12.01 -7.30 6.96
N THR A 231 11.64 -7.32 8.24
CA THR A 231 11.78 -6.13 9.07
C THR A 231 13.24 -5.68 9.15
N VAL A 232 13.46 -4.38 9.12
CA VAL A 232 14.79 -3.79 9.32
C VAL A 232 15.14 -3.62 10.81
N ASN A 233 14.15 -3.75 11.69
CA ASN A 233 14.31 -3.63 13.12
C ASN A 233 14.23 -5.02 13.77
N PRO A 234 15.35 -5.54 14.34
CA PRO A 234 15.38 -6.87 14.95
C PRO A 234 14.48 -6.97 16.21
N ASN A 235 14.04 -5.86 16.76
CA ASN A 235 13.12 -5.81 17.91
C ASN A 235 11.66 -5.60 17.50
N SER A 236 11.39 -5.51 16.20
CA SER A 236 10.02 -5.41 15.70
C SER A 236 9.26 -6.72 15.93
N PRO A 237 7.98 -6.67 16.32
CA PRO A 237 7.12 -7.85 16.32
C PRO A 237 6.81 -8.34 14.89
N GLN A 238 7.00 -7.51 13.87
CA GLN A 238 6.82 -7.88 12.49
C GLN A 238 8.02 -8.65 11.96
N THR A 239 7.80 -9.81 11.37
CA THR A 239 8.88 -10.69 10.91
C THR A 239 8.93 -10.85 9.39
N GLN A 240 7.84 -11.24 8.77
CA GLN A 240 7.76 -11.54 7.35
C GLN A 240 6.33 -11.34 6.84
N GLY A 241 6.19 -10.87 5.62
CA GLY A 241 4.92 -10.81 4.92
C GLY A 241 4.56 -12.13 4.24
N SER A 242 3.34 -12.20 3.74
CA SER A 242 2.83 -13.32 2.93
C SER A 242 1.93 -12.84 1.79
N PHE A 243 1.91 -11.55 1.54
CA PHE A 243 1.06 -10.95 0.52
C PHE A 243 1.51 -11.37 -0.88
N VAL A 244 0.56 -11.81 -1.68
CA VAL A 244 0.73 -12.04 -3.11
C VAL A 244 0.11 -10.85 -3.85
N PRO A 245 0.88 -10.11 -4.66
CA PRO A 245 0.33 -8.97 -5.38
C PRO A 245 -0.75 -9.41 -6.35
N PRO A 246 -1.85 -8.65 -6.46
CA PRO A 246 -2.84 -8.92 -7.51
C PRO A 246 -2.23 -8.64 -8.88
N VAL A 247 -2.84 -9.20 -9.92
CA VAL A 247 -2.51 -8.84 -11.31
C VAL A 247 -3.43 -7.71 -11.80
N PRO A 248 -3.00 -6.89 -12.78
CA PRO A 248 -3.91 -5.94 -13.43
C PRO A 248 -5.12 -6.66 -14.02
N GLY A 249 -6.32 -6.15 -13.74
CA GLY A 249 -7.58 -6.79 -14.09
C GLY A 249 -8.25 -7.53 -12.93
N THR A 250 -7.54 -7.81 -11.84
CA THR A 250 -8.18 -8.35 -10.63
C THR A 250 -9.29 -7.41 -10.16
N PHE A 251 -10.47 -7.96 -9.95
CA PHE A 251 -11.63 -7.25 -9.43
C PHE A 251 -11.85 -7.62 -7.96
N TYR A 252 -12.02 -6.61 -7.14
CA TYR A 252 -12.39 -6.75 -5.74
C TYR A 252 -13.84 -6.32 -5.54
N ASN A 253 -14.67 -7.17 -4.94
CA ASN A 253 -15.99 -6.80 -4.43
C ASN A 253 -15.83 -5.70 -3.38
N SER A 254 -14.78 -5.81 -2.54
CA SER A 254 -14.43 -4.74 -1.63
C SER A 254 -12.96 -4.77 -1.20
N ILE A 255 -12.43 -3.59 -0.88
CA ILE A 255 -11.16 -3.40 -0.17
C ILE A 255 -11.44 -2.51 1.03
N SER A 256 -11.11 -3.01 2.24
CA SER A 256 -11.23 -2.24 3.47
C SER A 256 -9.84 -1.82 3.98
N GLY A 257 -9.76 -0.65 4.61
CA GLY A 257 -8.49 -0.15 5.14
C GLY A 257 -8.63 1.21 5.80
N VAL A 258 -7.55 1.72 6.37
CA VAL A 258 -7.52 3.09 6.88
C VAL A 258 -7.10 4.03 5.77
N VAL A 259 -7.78 5.17 5.68
CA VAL A 259 -7.45 6.24 4.73
C VAL A 259 -6.27 7.04 5.26
N ARG A 260 -5.34 7.37 4.39
CA ARG A 260 -4.23 8.25 4.68
C ARG A 260 -4.02 9.24 3.54
N HIS A 261 -3.69 10.46 3.86
CA HIS A 261 -3.26 11.46 2.89
C HIS A 261 -1.77 11.27 2.56
N ASP A 262 -1.40 11.25 1.29
CA ASP A 262 -0.01 11.14 0.81
C ASP A 262 0.30 12.31 -0.14
N ALA A 263 -0.10 13.49 0.23
CA ALA A 263 0.24 14.74 -0.43
C ALA A 263 -0.25 15.93 0.41
N ASN A 264 0.32 17.10 0.18
CA ASN A 264 -0.15 18.35 0.81
C ASN A 264 -1.18 19.04 -0.09
N GLY A 265 -2.33 19.36 0.47
CA GLY A 265 -3.37 20.13 -0.20
C GLY A 265 -4.07 19.41 -1.35
N CYS A 266 -4.70 20.19 -2.23
CA CYS A 266 -5.61 19.70 -3.26
C CYS A 266 -4.95 19.04 -4.47
N THR A 267 -3.68 19.28 -4.72
CA THR A 267 -3.08 18.94 -6.01
C THR A 267 -2.43 17.58 -6.04
N GLY A 268 -2.10 17.02 -4.88
CA GLY A 268 -1.36 15.77 -4.82
C GLY A 268 0.00 15.80 -5.54
N ASP A 269 0.55 16.99 -5.80
CA ASP A 269 1.68 17.24 -6.70
C ASP A 269 2.92 16.41 -6.41
N ASN A 270 3.11 15.96 -5.18
CA ASN A 270 4.27 15.16 -4.78
C ASN A 270 3.88 13.80 -4.18
N GLY A 271 2.62 13.38 -4.32
CA GLY A 271 2.10 12.16 -3.71
C GLY A 271 1.06 11.46 -4.57
N ARG A 272 0.26 10.62 -3.93
CA ARG A 272 -0.77 9.78 -4.55
C ARG A 272 -2.19 10.17 -4.13
N GLY A 273 -2.35 11.37 -3.59
CA GLY A 273 -3.60 11.82 -3.00
C GLY A 273 -3.94 11.04 -1.73
N TYR A 274 -5.22 10.77 -1.51
CA TYR A 274 -5.61 9.81 -0.47
C TYR A 274 -5.26 8.39 -0.91
N GLU A 275 -4.79 7.57 0.02
CA GLU A 275 -4.50 6.16 -0.17
C GLU A 275 -5.24 5.31 0.85
N ILE A 276 -5.62 4.08 0.47
CA ILE A 276 -6.20 3.11 1.40
C ILE A 276 -5.13 2.12 1.84
N ASN A 277 -5.14 1.78 3.13
CA ASN A 277 -4.14 0.95 3.77
C ASN A 277 -4.79 -0.25 4.48
N PRO A 278 -4.97 -1.39 3.80
CA PRO A 278 -5.46 -2.62 4.41
C PRO A 278 -4.51 -3.15 5.46
N PHE A 279 -5.02 -3.59 6.61
CA PHE A 279 -4.23 -4.08 7.74
C PHE A 279 -4.50 -5.54 8.12
N ALA A 280 -5.37 -6.23 7.37
CA ALA A 280 -5.62 -7.67 7.51
C ALA A 280 -5.85 -8.30 6.13
N ALA A 281 -5.55 -9.60 5.99
CA ALA A 281 -5.80 -10.33 4.75
C ALA A 281 -7.30 -10.40 4.41
N SER A 282 -8.16 -10.41 5.42
CA SER A 282 -9.62 -10.38 5.25
C SER A 282 -10.18 -9.06 4.72
N HIS A 283 -9.35 -8.05 4.55
CA HIS A 283 -9.76 -6.76 3.98
C HIS A 283 -9.77 -6.75 2.45
N TYR A 284 -9.36 -7.84 1.83
CA TYR A 284 -9.38 -8.02 0.38
C TYR A 284 -10.45 -9.06 0.03
N ASP A 285 -11.62 -8.60 -0.38
CA ASP A 285 -12.71 -9.46 -0.86
C ASP A 285 -12.62 -9.56 -2.39
N ILE A 286 -11.92 -10.59 -2.86
CA ILE A 286 -11.65 -10.80 -4.28
C ILE A 286 -12.93 -11.30 -4.95
N GLY A 287 -13.39 -10.62 -6.00
CA GLY A 287 -14.50 -11.04 -6.83
C GLY A 287 -14.07 -11.97 -7.95
N TYR A 288 -12.97 -11.64 -8.63
CA TYR A 288 -12.27 -12.53 -9.56
C TYR A 288 -10.82 -12.06 -9.76
N ALA A 289 -9.92 -12.99 -10.06
CA ALA A 289 -8.51 -12.71 -10.36
C ALA A 289 -8.07 -13.45 -11.62
N PRO A 290 -7.53 -12.76 -12.66
CA PRO A 290 -6.91 -13.45 -13.78
C PRO A 290 -5.69 -14.29 -13.33
N PRO A 291 -5.27 -15.31 -14.10
CA PRO A 291 -4.14 -16.15 -13.75
C PRO A 291 -2.87 -15.34 -13.47
N TYR A 292 -2.13 -15.71 -12.44
CA TYR A 292 -0.88 -15.06 -12.06
C TYR A 292 0.32 -15.76 -12.71
N ILE A 293 1.06 -15.05 -13.59
CA ILE A 293 2.25 -15.55 -14.27
C ILE A 293 3.49 -15.06 -13.52
N ALA A 294 4.31 -15.98 -13.00
CA ALA A 294 5.48 -15.69 -12.18
C ALA A 294 6.69 -16.56 -12.58
N ASN A 295 7.84 -16.31 -11.94
CA ASN A 295 9.04 -17.12 -12.01
C ASN A 295 9.48 -17.45 -13.46
N PHE A 296 9.39 -16.44 -14.35
CA PHE A 296 9.80 -16.58 -15.74
C PHE A 296 11.30 -16.82 -15.84
N GLU A 297 11.68 -17.89 -16.51
CA GLU A 297 13.05 -18.24 -16.84
C GLU A 297 13.20 -18.50 -18.34
N ARG A 298 14.37 -18.17 -18.89
CA ARG A 298 14.76 -18.44 -20.26
C ARG A 298 16.19 -18.95 -20.29
N ASP A 299 16.39 -20.15 -20.82
CA ASP A 299 17.71 -20.77 -20.95
C ASP A 299 17.96 -21.33 -22.38
N PRO A 300 19.09 -20.98 -23.04
CA PRO A 300 20.05 -19.95 -22.61
C PRO A 300 19.51 -18.52 -22.79
N SER A 301 19.95 -17.60 -21.94
CA SER A 301 19.57 -16.18 -22.02
C SER A 301 20.06 -15.50 -23.32
N ILE A 302 21.16 -15.97 -23.88
CA ILE A 302 21.71 -15.55 -25.17
C ILE A 302 22.01 -16.83 -26.01
N PRO A 303 21.05 -17.30 -26.83
CA PRO A 303 21.22 -18.51 -27.60
C PRO A 303 22.13 -18.28 -28.82
N THR A 304 22.86 -19.34 -29.21
CA THR A 304 23.49 -19.48 -30.50
C THR A 304 22.53 -20.13 -31.51
N SER A 305 22.91 -20.12 -32.82
CA SER A 305 22.09 -20.71 -33.88
C SER A 305 21.91 -22.23 -33.76
N ASN A 306 22.68 -22.90 -32.89
CA ASN A 306 22.65 -24.35 -32.68
C ASN A 306 21.95 -24.73 -31.37
N GLN A 307 21.29 -23.78 -30.70
CA GLN A 307 20.62 -24.01 -29.41
C GLN A 307 19.14 -23.72 -29.53
N ASP A 308 18.34 -24.63 -29.01
CA ASP A 308 16.96 -24.39 -28.69
C ASP A 308 16.89 -23.50 -27.42
N VAL A 309 15.79 -22.82 -27.21
CA VAL A 309 15.58 -21.94 -26.02
C VAL A 309 14.42 -22.45 -25.21
N GLU A 310 14.73 -22.90 -24.02
CA GLU A 310 13.71 -23.31 -23.04
C GLU A 310 13.14 -22.10 -22.35
N ILE A 311 11.83 -22.07 -22.23
CA ILE A 311 11.05 -21.09 -21.49
C ILE A 311 10.29 -21.84 -20.40
N VAL A 312 10.42 -21.39 -19.15
CA VAL A 312 9.69 -21.95 -18.02
C VAL A 312 9.03 -20.80 -17.22
N CYS A 313 7.84 -21.02 -16.75
CA CYS A 313 7.17 -20.08 -15.84
C CYS A 313 6.16 -20.82 -14.95
N THR A 314 5.86 -20.22 -13.80
CA THR A 314 4.78 -20.67 -12.91
C THR A 314 3.51 -19.88 -13.22
N ILE A 315 2.36 -20.58 -13.33
CA ILE A 315 1.07 -19.96 -13.58
C ILE A 315 0.06 -20.50 -12.57
N THR A 316 -0.46 -19.61 -11.74
CA THR A 316 -1.39 -19.97 -10.67
C THR A 316 -2.67 -19.16 -10.82
N ASP A 317 -3.80 -19.82 -10.66
CA ASP A 317 -5.09 -19.18 -10.47
C ASP A 317 -5.48 -19.26 -8.99
N PHE A 318 -5.97 -18.17 -8.41
CA PHE A 318 -6.23 -18.07 -6.97
C PHE A 318 -7.70 -18.29 -6.59
N ASP A 319 -8.62 -18.22 -7.54
CA ASP A 319 -10.06 -18.34 -7.33
C ASP A 319 -10.71 -19.41 -8.22
N GLY A 320 -9.95 -20.02 -9.13
CA GLY A 320 -10.42 -21.05 -10.05
C GLY A 320 -9.32 -22.00 -10.51
N SER A 321 -9.29 -22.27 -11.80
CA SER A 321 -8.29 -23.10 -12.44
C SER A 321 -7.81 -22.53 -13.77
N VAL A 322 -6.53 -22.72 -14.08
CA VAL A 322 -5.94 -22.32 -15.36
C VAL A 322 -6.52 -23.20 -16.48
N ASP A 323 -7.27 -22.59 -17.42
CA ASP A 323 -7.88 -23.28 -18.56
C ASP A 323 -6.87 -23.48 -19.69
N SER A 324 -6.12 -22.44 -20.04
CA SER A 324 -5.16 -22.52 -21.17
C SER A 324 -3.95 -21.62 -20.99
N VAL A 325 -2.80 -22.11 -21.44
CA VAL A 325 -1.52 -21.38 -21.45
C VAL A 325 -0.91 -21.48 -22.85
N ALA A 326 -0.48 -20.34 -23.38
CA ALA A 326 0.16 -20.25 -24.68
C ALA A 326 1.43 -19.40 -24.65
N PHE A 327 2.45 -19.89 -25.35
CA PHE A 327 3.61 -19.09 -25.73
C PHE A 327 3.36 -18.49 -27.12
N VAL A 328 3.43 -17.18 -27.23
CA VAL A 328 3.11 -16.44 -28.45
C VAL A 328 4.35 -15.72 -28.93
N TRP A 329 4.88 -16.10 -30.10
CA TRP A 329 6.18 -15.66 -30.53
C TRP A 329 6.34 -15.47 -32.03
N SER A 330 7.37 -14.74 -32.46
CA SER A 330 7.74 -14.55 -33.85
C SER A 330 9.27 -14.42 -34.01
N ALA A 331 9.83 -15.14 -34.97
CA ALA A 331 11.19 -14.98 -35.44
C ALA A 331 11.28 -14.09 -36.69
N ILE A 332 10.17 -13.53 -37.13
CA ILE A 332 10.11 -12.57 -38.23
C ILE A 332 10.20 -11.17 -37.64
N ASP A 333 10.95 -10.27 -38.32
CA ASP A 333 11.04 -8.88 -37.85
C ASP A 333 9.73 -8.12 -38.07
N THR A 334 8.77 -8.34 -37.19
CA THR A 334 7.47 -7.72 -37.19
C THR A 334 7.10 -7.26 -35.77
N GLN A 335 6.44 -6.11 -35.69
CA GLN A 335 5.83 -5.63 -34.43
C GLN A 335 4.32 -5.93 -34.37
N SER A 336 3.77 -6.51 -35.43
CA SER A 336 2.35 -6.88 -35.46
C SER A 336 2.15 -8.23 -34.80
N VAL A 337 1.59 -8.25 -33.60
CA VAL A 337 1.26 -9.48 -32.85
C VAL A 337 0.30 -10.40 -33.61
N ALA A 338 -0.45 -9.89 -34.58
CA ALA A 338 -1.30 -10.70 -35.46
C ALA A 338 -0.50 -11.71 -36.31
N ASN A 339 0.80 -11.51 -36.47
CA ASN A 339 1.69 -12.39 -37.20
C ASN A 339 2.51 -13.32 -36.30
N PHE A 340 2.26 -13.33 -35.01
CA PHE A 340 2.93 -14.23 -34.06
C PHE A 340 2.32 -15.62 -34.12
N THR A 341 3.16 -16.63 -33.95
CA THR A 341 2.74 -18.02 -33.80
C THR A 341 2.25 -18.22 -32.37
N VAL A 342 1.06 -18.79 -32.23
CA VAL A 342 0.50 -19.20 -30.93
C VAL A 342 0.73 -20.68 -30.75
N ALA A 343 1.40 -21.07 -29.70
CA ALA A 343 1.69 -22.48 -29.38
C ALA A 343 1.31 -22.76 -27.91
N PRO A 344 0.65 -23.88 -27.60
CA PRO A 344 0.36 -24.24 -26.23
C PRO A 344 1.66 -24.49 -25.46
N MET A 345 1.71 -24.06 -24.20
CA MET A 345 2.76 -24.48 -23.27
C MET A 345 2.36 -25.82 -22.61
N THR A 346 3.35 -26.59 -22.22
CA THR A 346 3.17 -27.91 -21.62
C THR A 346 3.39 -27.83 -20.12
N LEU A 347 2.50 -28.44 -19.33
CA LEU A 347 2.69 -28.56 -17.88
C LEU A 347 3.90 -29.47 -17.62
N VAL A 348 4.86 -28.99 -16.83
CA VAL A 348 6.06 -29.74 -16.45
C VAL A 348 5.67 -30.97 -15.64
N THR A 349 6.21 -32.13 -16.02
CA THR A 349 5.84 -33.40 -15.38
C THR A 349 6.19 -33.41 -13.89
N GLY A 350 5.18 -33.58 -13.04
CA GLY A 350 5.34 -33.67 -11.59
C GLY A 350 5.11 -32.34 -10.86
N THR A 351 4.77 -31.28 -11.57
CA THR A 351 4.33 -29.99 -11.03
C THR A 351 2.83 -29.81 -11.26
N THR A 352 2.24 -28.79 -10.64
CA THR A 352 0.81 -28.44 -10.78
C THR A 352 0.59 -27.09 -11.45
N ASP A 353 1.65 -26.29 -11.57
CA ASP A 353 1.58 -24.88 -11.92
C ASP A 353 2.79 -24.39 -12.74
N GLU A 354 3.76 -25.27 -13.05
CA GLU A 354 4.93 -24.93 -13.83
C GLU A 354 4.74 -25.35 -15.29
N PHE A 355 4.92 -24.42 -16.22
CA PHE A 355 4.69 -24.59 -17.65
C PHE A 355 5.96 -24.32 -18.44
N GLU A 356 6.20 -25.13 -19.49
CA GLU A 356 7.38 -25.06 -20.32
C GLU A 356 7.02 -24.94 -21.82
N PHE A 357 7.91 -24.30 -22.58
CA PHE A 357 7.88 -24.25 -24.03
C PHE A 357 9.32 -24.20 -24.59
N GLU A 358 9.59 -24.95 -25.64
CA GLU A 358 10.87 -24.95 -26.33
C GLU A 358 10.76 -24.17 -27.67
N ILE A 359 11.52 -23.08 -27.80
CA ILE A 359 11.67 -22.36 -29.07
C ILE A 359 12.75 -23.06 -29.88
N PRO A 360 12.45 -23.56 -31.09
CA PRO A 360 13.46 -24.25 -31.91
C PRO A 360 14.54 -23.30 -32.36
N GLN A 361 15.69 -23.85 -32.72
CA GLN A 361 16.88 -23.16 -33.21
C GLN A 361 16.55 -22.12 -34.29
N GLN A 362 17.10 -20.94 -34.14
CA GLN A 362 16.91 -19.84 -35.07
C GLN A 362 18.25 -19.42 -35.66
N ALA A 363 18.28 -18.88 -36.88
CA ALA A 363 19.48 -18.43 -37.52
C ALA A 363 20.19 -17.28 -36.75
N ASN A 364 21.54 -17.23 -36.85
CA ASN A 364 22.29 -16.14 -36.24
C ASN A 364 21.82 -14.76 -36.73
N GLY A 365 21.62 -13.84 -35.79
CA GLY A 365 21.07 -12.51 -36.03
C GLY A 365 19.53 -12.42 -36.00
N THR A 366 18.81 -13.55 -35.83
CA THR A 366 17.38 -13.54 -35.72
C THR A 366 16.95 -12.83 -34.42
N LEU A 367 16.03 -11.89 -34.54
CA LEU A 367 15.34 -11.27 -33.42
C LEU A 367 14.05 -12.02 -33.17
N VAL A 368 13.95 -12.66 -31.99
CA VAL A 368 12.76 -13.36 -31.56
C VAL A 368 11.99 -12.45 -30.57
N ARG A 369 10.71 -12.23 -30.85
CA ARG A 369 9.78 -11.49 -29.99
C ARG A 369 8.74 -12.47 -29.45
N TYR A 370 8.32 -12.30 -28.21
CA TYR A 370 7.37 -13.22 -27.56
C TYR A 370 6.63 -12.59 -26.41
N TYR A 371 5.52 -13.21 -26.04
CA TYR A 371 4.83 -13.03 -24.78
C TYR A 371 4.18 -14.35 -24.36
N ILE A 372 3.87 -14.47 -23.07
CA ILE A 372 3.10 -15.57 -22.52
C ILE A 372 1.66 -15.09 -22.33
N TYR A 373 0.70 -15.96 -22.62
CA TYR A 373 -0.71 -15.76 -22.45
C TYR A 373 -1.28 -16.89 -21.57
N ALA A 374 -2.07 -16.53 -20.58
CA ALA A 374 -2.81 -17.49 -19.76
C ALA A 374 -4.27 -17.06 -19.64
N LYS A 375 -5.16 -18.04 -19.57
CA LYS A 375 -6.60 -17.86 -19.39
C LYS A 375 -7.11 -18.84 -18.34
N ASP A 376 -8.02 -18.38 -17.45
CA ASP A 376 -8.70 -19.19 -16.46
C ASP A 376 -10.03 -19.76 -16.97
N ASP A 377 -10.68 -20.57 -16.14
CA ASP A 377 -11.98 -21.18 -16.42
C ASP A 377 -13.16 -20.19 -16.36
N ASP A 378 -12.99 -19.01 -15.76
CA ASP A 378 -13.95 -17.92 -15.78
C ASP A 378 -13.81 -17.01 -17.01
N GLY A 379 -12.74 -17.18 -17.79
CA GLY A 379 -12.48 -16.46 -19.04
C GLY A 379 -11.62 -15.22 -18.88
N ASN A 380 -11.04 -14.98 -17.70
CA ASN A 380 -10.11 -13.87 -17.47
C ASN A 380 -8.73 -14.20 -18.06
N GLU A 381 -8.00 -13.18 -18.48
CA GLU A 381 -6.77 -13.32 -19.26
C GLU A 381 -5.59 -12.58 -18.63
N SER A 382 -4.42 -13.21 -18.63
CA SER A 382 -3.15 -12.60 -18.23
C SER A 382 -2.10 -12.69 -19.32
N TYR A 383 -1.17 -11.73 -19.28
CA TYR A 383 -0.08 -11.60 -20.25
C TYR A 383 1.24 -11.28 -19.56
N LEU A 384 2.33 -11.88 -20.02
CA LEU A 384 3.70 -11.53 -19.61
C LEU A 384 4.59 -11.29 -20.85
N PRO A 385 5.08 -10.08 -21.13
CA PRO A 385 4.82 -8.83 -20.37
C PRO A 385 3.35 -8.40 -20.36
N SER A 386 2.96 -7.66 -19.34
CA SER A 386 1.58 -7.26 -19.11
C SER A 386 1.00 -6.45 -20.29
N LYS A 387 -0.27 -6.70 -20.59
CA LYS A 387 -1.02 -5.93 -21.59
C LYS A 387 -1.46 -4.61 -20.98
N PRO A 388 -1.17 -3.47 -21.62
CA PRO A 388 -1.67 -2.18 -21.15
C PRO A 388 -3.21 -2.11 -21.23
N ILE A 389 -3.85 -1.56 -20.22
CA ILE A 389 -5.31 -1.56 -20.04
C ILE A 389 -6.07 -0.97 -21.24
N ASN A 390 -5.51 0.02 -21.91
CA ASN A 390 -6.16 0.71 -23.03
C ASN A 390 -5.60 0.30 -24.41
N GLN A 391 -4.90 -0.82 -24.51
CA GLN A 391 -4.33 -1.30 -25.76
C GLN A 391 -4.94 -2.63 -26.19
N ALA A 392 -5.20 -2.78 -27.49
CA ALA A 392 -5.76 -4.01 -28.06
C ALA A 392 -4.71 -5.16 -28.09
N ALA A 393 -3.43 -4.82 -28.14
CA ALA A 393 -2.33 -5.79 -28.23
C ALA A 393 -1.50 -5.82 -26.92
N PRO A 394 -1.01 -7.00 -26.49
CA PRO A 394 -0.06 -7.11 -25.41
C PRO A 394 1.30 -6.51 -25.77
N ASN A 395 2.09 -6.19 -24.75
CA ASN A 395 3.53 -5.96 -24.93
C ASN A 395 4.21 -7.29 -25.27
N PHE A 396 5.43 -7.23 -25.78
CA PHE A 396 6.27 -8.40 -26.00
C PHE A 396 7.68 -8.17 -25.49
N ASP A 397 8.33 -9.24 -25.07
CA ASP A 397 9.76 -9.30 -24.78
C ASP A 397 10.52 -9.81 -26.02
N PHE A 398 11.84 -9.75 -26.03
CA PHE A 398 12.65 -10.18 -27.16
C PHE A 398 14.07 -10.65 -26.77
N TYR A 399 14.68 -11.43 -27.66
CA TYR A 399 16.10 -11.72 -27.64
C TYR A 399 16.65 -11.84 -29.06
N THR A 400 17.96 -11.81 -29.20
CA THR A 400 18.67 -11.99 -30.50
C THR A 400 19.58 -13.21 -30.44
N VAL A 401 19.50 -14.08 -31.44
CA VAL A 401 20.41 -15.24 -31.63
C VAL A 401 21.81 -14.77 -32.06
N ARG A 402 22.87 -15.21 -31.35
CA ARG A 402 24.23 -14.73 -31.60
C ARG A 402 25.30 -15.85 -31.52
N ASP A 403 25.90 -16.19 -32.63
CA ASP A 403 26.96 -17.24 -32.72
C ASP A 403 28.32 -16.77 -32.25
N ASN A 404 28.62 -15.49 -32.35
CA ASN A 404 29.91 -14.94 -31.98
C ASN A 404 29.80 -14.42 -30.53
N GLY A 405 30.55 -15.03 -29.64
CA GLY A 405 30.66 -14.66 -28.23
C GLY A 405 31.24 -13.27 -27.93
N LEU A 406 31.04 -12.30 -28.82
CA LEU A 406 31.15 -10.89 -28.48
C LEU A 406 30.08 -10.57 -27.46
N ILE A 407 30.47 -10.57 -26.20
CA ILE A 407 29.72 -10.02 -25.08
C ILE A 407 29.66 -8.50 -25.31
N ILE A 408 28.80 -8.09 -26.21
CA ILE A 408 28.14 -6.80 -25.99
C ILE A 408 27.18 -7.14 -24.87
N PRO A 409 27.25 -6.52 -23.66
CA PRO A 409 26.28 -6.75 -22.65
C PRO A 409 24.91 -6.47 -23.29
N ASP A 410 24.09 -7.50 -23.47
CA ASP A 410 22.71 -7.29 -23.79
C ASP A 410 22.17 -6.53 -22.56
N ILE A 411 21.99 -5.25 -22.77
CA ILE A 411 21.20 -4.48 -21.79
C ILE A 411 19.81 -5.06 -21.95
N GLN A 412 19.51 -6.06 -21.14
CA GLN A 412 18.15 -6.53 -20.99
C GLN A 412 17.39 -5.37 -20.35
N PHE A 413 16.67 -4.65 -21.17
CA PHE A 413 15.60 -3.80 -20.66
C PHE A 413 14.50 -4.74 -20.19
N THR A 414 14.60 -5.24 -18.97
CA THR A 414 13.42 -5.71 -18.27
C THR A 414 12.47 -4.52 -18.25
N TYR A 415 11.41 -4.62 -19.00
CA TYR A 415 10.36 -3.62 -18.99
C TYR A 415 9.83 -3.60 -17.57
N ASN A 416 10.25 -2.57 -16.83
CA ASN A 416 9.74 -2.35 -15.51
C ASN A 416 8.28 -1.97 -15.68
N SER A 417 7.36 -2.72 -15.09
CA SER A 417 5.91 -2.47 -15.08
C SER A 417 5.52 -1.06 -14.62
N ASN A 418 6.47 -0.28 -14.12
CA ASN A 418 6.29 1.09 -13.68
C ASN A 418 6.22 2.13 -14.80
N GLY A 419 6.22 1.73 -16.06
CA GLY A 419 6.15 2.70 -17.19
C GLY A 419 7.32 3.69 -17.24
N ALA A 420 8.35 3.52 -16.41
CA ALA A 420 9.56 4.33 -16.51
C ALA A 420 10.25 4.02 -17.84
N SER A 421 10.23 4.99 -18.75
CA SER A 421 11.02 4.97 -19.96
C SER A 421 12.46 4.67 -19.59
N PRO A 422 13.15 3.73 -20.29
CA PRO A 422 14.59 3.57 -20.10
C PRO A 422 15.24 4.92 -20.37
N LEU A 423 16.18 5.26 -19.51
CA LEU A 423 16.97 6.47 -19.56
C LEU A 423 17.41 6.75 -20.99
N ASN A 424 17.02 7.90 -21.53
CA ASN A 424 17.70 8.50 -22.66
C ASN A 424 19.13 8.81 -22.20
N GLY A 425 20.06 7.92 -22.53
CA GLY A 425 21.49 8.12 -22.40
C GLY A 425 22.06 8.61 -23.71
#